data_871f37bacc5e07e79f9f0a280f7aeecb
#
_entry.id   871f37bacc5e07e79f9f0a280f7aeecb
#
_cell.length_a   1.000
_cell.length_b   1.000
_cell.length_c   1.000
_cell.angle_alpha   90.00
_cell.angle_beta   90.00
_cell.angle_gamma   90.00
#
_symmetry.space_group_name_H-M   'P 1'
#
loop_
_entity.id
_entity.type
_entity.pdbx_description
1 polymer ?
#
loop_
_entity_poly.entity_id
_entity_poly.type
_entity_poly.pdbx_seq_one_letter_code
_entity_poly.pdbx_strand_id
1 'polypeptide(L)'
;MNKELFEALNILEAEKGISKEYMIERIEAALLSAFRKEHGGYENARVKLDPAKQDVKLYKQLAVVEEVIDPQTEISLEDARMKSKRYKIGDVYEIELKTKTFGRIAAQAAKQVIIQGIREAERGNMIREYEEKKEEIVSAVVVRVDPTTHNATLEIGKNEMVLFRNDQIPGENLQVGDRIKVFITEIKKETKGPSIVLSRIHPGLVARLFELEVPEIKDGIVEIKRIAREAGSRTKIAVVSNDEKVDAIGACIGPKGARKNNITAELFGEKLDIIPYSEDNETFISAALAPATVDSVTKLPDSDRSYRVIVADDQLSLAIGKEGQNARLAAKLTGLKIDIKSGSSITE
;
A
#
# COMPACT_ATOMS: atom_id res chain seq x y z
N MET A 1 7.84 -23.23 32.53
CA MET A 1 6.74 -22.84 31.61
C MET A 1 6.24 -21.42 31.86
N ASN A 2 5.73 -21.08 33.04
CA ASN A 2 5.26 -19.70 33.31
C ASN A 2 6.38 -18.66 33.17
N LYS A 3 7.59 -18.94 33.72
CA LYS A 3 8.74 -18.04 33.63
C LYS A 3 9.17 -17.75 32.17
N GLU A 4 9.25 -18.77 31.35
CA GLU A 4 9.58 -18.64 29.92
C GLU A 4 8.55 -17.78 29.15
N LEU A 5 7.26 -17.91 29.50
CA LEU A 5 6.20 -17.07 28.95
C LEU A 5 6.42 -15.60 29.24
N PHE A 6 6.71 -15.25 30.51
CA PHE A 6 6.93 -13.86 30.91
C PHE A 6 8.27 -13.29 30.38
N GLU A 7 9.30 -14.13 30.24
CA GLU A 7 10.54 -13.76 29.57
C GLU A 7 10.30 -13.43 28.09
N ALA A 8 9.51 -14.27 27.38
CA ALA A 8 9.14 -14.02 25.99
C ALA A 8 8.36 -12.70 25.83
N LEU A 9 7.43 -12.39 26.75
CA LEU A 9 6.70 -11.12 26.73
C LEU A 9 7.63 -9.90 26.94
N ASN A 10 8.62 -10.01 27.81
CA ASN A 10 9.61 -8.95 28.01
C ASN A 10 10.47 -8.72 26.75
N ILE A 11 10.90 -9.80 26.08
CA ILE A 11 11.66 -9.72 24.82
C ILE A 11 10.81 -9.09 23.72
N LEU A 12 9.54 -9.47 23.61
CA LEU A 12 8.63 -8.90 22.60
C LEU A 12 8.39 -7.40 22.80
N GLU A 13 8.28 -6.94 24.04
CA GLU A 13 8.16 -5.53 24.36
C GLU A 13 9.44 -4.77 23.97
N ALA A 14 10.61 -5.30 24.36
CA ALA A 14 11.89 -4.64 24.12
C ALA A 14 12.31 -4.64 22.65
N GLU A 15 12.13 -5.75 21.94
CA GLU A 15 12.63 -5.92 20.55
C GLU A 15 11.60 -5.57 19.48
N LYS A 16 10.32 -5.78 19.76
CA LYS A 16 9.24 -5.59 18.77
C LYS A 16 8.29 -4.45 19.08
N GLY A 17 8.44 -3.80 20.26
CA GLY A 17 7.59 -2.69 20.69
C GLY A 17 6.13 -3.08 20.95
N ILE A 18 5.87 -4.36 21.27
CA ILE A 18 4.53 -4.85 21.58
C ILE A 18 4.29 -4.67 23.07
N SER A 19 3.28 -3.89 23.48
CA SER A 19 2.94 -3.69 24.87
C SER A 19 2.67 -5.03 25.59
N LYS A 20 3.32 -5.20 26.73
CA LYS A 20 3.16 -6.39 27.57
C LYS A 20 1.73 -6.52 28.06
N GLU A 21 1.09 -5.43 28.46
CA GLU A 21 -0.29 -5.38 28.90
C GLU A 21 -1.24 -5.89 27.82
N TYR A 22 -1.07 -5.42 26.59
CA TYR A 22 -1.84 -5.85 25.42
C TYR A 22 -1.73 -7.37 25.19
N MET A 23 -0.51 -7.91 25.30
CA MET A 23 -0.29 -9.34 25.12
C MET A 23 -0.90 -10.16 26.26
N ILE A 24 -0.83 -9.67 27.51
CA ILE A 24 -1.43 -10.32 28.67
C ILE A 24 -2.94 -10.43 28.49
N GLU A 25 -3.62 -9.35 28.13
CA GLU A 25 -5.08 -9.36 27.91
C GLU A 25 -5.48 -10.38 26.83
N ARG A 26 -4.73 -10.42 25.73
CA ARG A 26 -5.01 -11.39 24.64
C ARG A 26 -4.76 -12.84 25.06
N ILE A 27 -3.72 -13.09 25.83
CA ILE A 27 -3.43 -14.43 26.37
C ILE A 27 -4.51 -14.83 27.36
N GLU A 28 -4.93 -13.98 28.27
CA GLU A 28 -6.02 -14.24 29.22
C GLU A 28 -7.31 -14.61 28.47
N ALA A 29 -7.70 -13.84 27.46
CA ALA A 29 -8.88 -14.10 26.65
C ALA A 29 -8.79 -15.42 25.87
N ALA A 30 -7.63 -15.71 25.27
CA ALA A 30 -7.41 -16.96 24.53
C ALA A 30 -7.42 -18.19 25.45
N LEU A 31 -6.81 -18.08 26.63
CA LEU A 31 -6.81 -19.11 27.65
C LEU A 31 -8.22 -19.43 28.16
N LEU A 32 -8.99 -18.37 28.42
CA LEU A 32 -10.37 -18.49 28.86
C LEU A 32 -11.23 -19.17 27.79
N SER A 33 -11.09 -18.76 26.53
CA SER A 33 -11.78 -19.36 25.39
C SER A 33 -11.44 -20.86 25.22
N ALA A 34 -10.15 -21.18 25.28
CA ALA A 34 -9.67 -22.58 25.17
C ALA A 34 -10.18 -23.44 26.33
N PHE A 35 -10.15 -22.90 27.54
CA PHE A 35 -10.66 -23.62 28.75
C PHE A 35 -12.15 -23.89 28.62
N ARG A 36 -12.96 -22.90 28.24
CA ARG A 36 -14.41 -23.07 28.05
C ARG A 36 -14.75 -24.12 27.00
N LYS A 37 -13.98 -24.15 25.90
CA LYS A 37 -14.18 -25.12 24.82
C LYS A 37 -13.92 -26.56 25.25
N GLU A 38 -12.91 -26.77 26.12
CA GLU A 38 -12.50 -28.12 26.53
C GLU A 38 -13.34 -28.67 27.71
N HIS A 39 -13.77 -27.80 28.63
CA HIS A 39 -14.43 -28.24 29.87
C HIS A 39 -15.94 -27.97 29.93
N GLY A 40 -16.49 -27.10 29.04
CA GLY A 40 -17.91 -26.74 29.06
C GLY A 40 -18.42 -26.18 30.40
N GLY A 41 -19.41 -25.30 30.38
CA GLY A 41 -20.16 -24.94 31.61
C GLY A 41 -19.48 -23.98 32.60
N TYR A 42 -18.31 -23.45 32.29
CA TYR A 42 -17.62 -22.43 33.13
C TYR A 42 -17.75 -21.04 32.52
N GLU A 43 -18.98 -20.54 32.35
CA GLU A 43 -19.20 -19.18 31.84
C GLU A 43 -18.63 -18.13 32.78
N ASN A 44 -18.60 -18.37 34.06
CA ASN A 44 -18.09 -17.52 35.13
C ASN A 44 -16.59 -17.78 35.47
N ALA A 45 -15.81 -18.38 34.54
CA ALA A 45 -14.37 -18.53 34.71
C ALA A 45 -13.62 -17.24 34.31
N ARG A 46 -12.53 -16.99 35.04
CA ARG A 46 -11.57 -15.90 34.74
C ARG A 46 -10.16 -16.44 34.80
N VAL A 47 -9.36 -16.10 33.80
CA VAL A 47 -7.91 -16.31 33.80
C VAL A 47 -7.23 -15.01 34.18
N LYS A 48 -6.19 -15.07 34.99
CA LYS A 48 -5.35 -13.94 35.39
C LYS A 48 -3.89 -14.29 35.26
N LEU A 49 -3.17 -13.49 34.49
CA LEU A 49 -1.71 -13.50 34.43
C LEU A 49 -1.18 -12.48 35.45
N ASP A 50 -0.27 -12.91 36.34
CA ASP A 50 0.40 -12.06 37.30
C ASP A 50 1.87 -11.88 36.90
N PRO A 51 2.25 -10.75 36.27
CA PRO A 51 3.62 -10.52 35.83
C PRO A 51 4.64 -10.43 36.98
N ALA A 52 4.19 -9.95 38.16
CA ALA A 52 5.07 -9.80 39.31
C ALA A 52 5.43 -11.17 39.93
N LYS A 53 4.51 -12.10 39.91
CA LYS A 53 4.72 -13.46 40.41
C LYS A 53 5.09 -14.45 39.32
N GLN A 54 5.09 -14.01 38.07
CA GLN A 54 5.31 -14.87 36.89
C GLN A 54 4.39 -16.12 36.90
N ASP A 55 3.11 -15.93 37.25
CA ASP A 55 2.15 -16.99 37.44
C ASP A 55 0.89 -16.80 36.61
N VAL A 56 0.24 -17.92 36.25
CA VAL A 56 -1.01 -17.95 35.49
C VAL A 56 -2.01 -18.70 36.28
N LYS A 57 -3.11 -18.05 36.65
CA LYS A 57 -4.14 -18.61 37.50
C LYS A 57 -5.50 -18.58 36.83
N LEU A 58 -6.27 -19.64 37.14
CA LEU A 58 -7.65 -19.78 36.71
C LEU A 58 -8.56 -19.66 37.94
N TYR A 59 -9.57 -18.83 37.86
CA TYR A 59 -10.53 -18.59 38.88
C TYR A 59 -11.94 -18.91 38.40
N LYS A 60 -12.77 -19.46 39.28
CA LYS A 60 -14.22 -19.46 39.17
C LYS A 60 -14.74 -18.24 39.94
N GLN A 61 -15.55 -17.44 39.29
CA GLN A 61 -16.17 -16.24 39.87
C GLN A 61 -17.60 -16.58 40.31
N LEU A 62 -17.95 -16.28 41.54
CA LEU A 62 -19.27 -16.43 42.08
C LEU A 62 -19.79 -15.05 42.53
N ALA A 63 -21.02 -14.71 42.17
CA ALA A 63 -21.66 -13.50 42.67
C ALA A 63 -22.07 -13.71 44.15
N VAL A 64 -21.71 -12.75 45.00
CA VAL A 64 -22.14 -12.79 46.41
C VAL A 64 -23.57 -12.26 46.50
N VAL A 65 -24.49 -13.15 46.91
CA VAL A 65 -25.94 -12.89 46.99
C VAL A 65 -26.46 -13.12 48.39
N GLU A 66 -27.68 -12.66 48.67
CA GLU A 66 -28.36 -12.93 49.95
C GLU A 66 -28.90 -14.36 50.01
N GLU A 67 -29.63 -14.76 48.96
CA GLU A 67 -30.10 -16.12 48.73
C GLU A 67 -29.53 -16.71 47.46
N VAL A 68 -28.96 -17.91 47.53
CA VAL A 68 -28.35 -18.62 46.39
C VAL A 68 -29.43 -19.29 45.56
N ILE A 69 -29.59 -18.86 44.31
CA ILE A 69 -30.49 -19.47 43.33
C ILE A 69 -29.74 -20.53 42.52
N ASP A 70 -28.56 -20.20 42.04
CA ASP A 70 -27.69 -21.10 41.29
C ASP A 70 -26.33 -21.28 41.98
N PRO A 71 -26.07 -22.43 42.65
CA PRO A 71 -24.81 -22.71 43.33
C PRO A 71 -23.59 -22.75 42.37
N GLN A 72 -23.80 -22.74 41.05
CA GLN A 72 -22.70 -22.73 40.08
C GLN A 72 -22.18 -21.33 39.83
N THR A 73 -23.01 -20.32 40.00
CA THR A 73 -22.67 -18.90 39.67
C THR A 73 -22.76 -18.01 40.91
N GLU A 74 -23.31 -18.44 42.00
CA GLU A 74 -23.61 -17.66 43.21
C GLU A 74 -23.03 -18.29 44.47
N ILE A 75 -22.80 -17.47 45.50
CA ILE A 75 -22.40 -17.84 46.85
C ILE A 75 -23.12 -16.94 47.83
N SER A 76 -23.52 -17.53 49.01
CA SER A 76 -24.14 -16.72 50.05
C SER A 76 -23.15 -15.74 50.68
N LEU A 77 -23.68 -14.61 51.18
CA LEU A 77 -22.89 -13.63 51.90
C LEU A 77 -22.24 -14.22 53.15
N GLU A 78 -22.90 -15.18 53.81
CA GLU A 78 -22.37 -15.85 55.00
C GLU A 78 -21.15 -16.69 54.64
N ASP A 79 -21.24 -17.53 53.63
CA ASP A 79 -20.12 -18.37 53.16
C ASP A 79 -18.94 -17.52 52.65
N ALA A 80 -19.22 -16.46 51.89
CA ALA A 80 -18.19 -15.55 51.43
C ALA A 80 -17.46 -14.88 52.62
N ARG A 81 -18.21 -14.50 53.67
CA ARG A 81 -17.64 -13.87 54.88
C ARG A 81 -16.84 -14.81 55.76
N MET A 82 -17.03 -16.11 55.67
CA MET A 82 -16.16 -17.11 56.32
C MET A 82 -14.71 -17.01 55.83
N LYS A 83 -14.48 -16.59 54.60
CA LYS A 83 -13.14 -16.38 54.03
C LYS A 83 -12.60 -14.96 54.26
N SER A 84 -13.45 -13.95 54.16
CA SER A 84 -13.07 -12.57 54.45
C SER A 84 -14.28 -11.72 54.82
N LYS A 85 -14.21 -11.06 55.98
CA LYS A 85 -15.26 -10.15 56.52
C LYS A 85 -15.57 -8.96 55.64
N ARG A 86 -14.77 -8.72 54.55
CA ARG A 86 -14.91 -7.56 53.67
C ARG A 86 -15.98 -7.71 52.61
N TYR A 87 -16.43 -8.91 52.28
CA TYR A 87 -17.41 -9.18 51.25
C TYR A 87 -18.77 -8.55 51.54
N LYS A 88 -19.39 -7.98 50.49
CA LYS A 88 -20.74 -7.41 50.48
C LYS A 88 -21.56 -8.08 49.40
N ILE A 89 -22.89 -7.97 49.48
CA ILE A 89 -23.78 -8.38 48.39
C ILE A 89 -23.40 -7.61 47.12
N GLY A 90 -23.30 -8.32 45.99
CA GLY A 90 -22.88 -7.80 44.72
C GLY A 90 -21.38 -7.90 44.44
N ASP A 91 -20.56 -8.26 45.44
CA ASP A 91 -19.15 -8.53 45.22
C ASP A 91 -18.95 -9.83 44.43
N VAL A 92 -17.77 -10.01 43.84
CA VAL A 92 -17.35 -11.24 43.16
C VAL A 92 -16.39 -11.99 44.05
N TYR A 93 -16.79 -13.22 44.41
CA TYR A 93 -15.94 -14.15 45.13
C TYR A 93 -15.18 -15.05 44.16
N GLU A 94 -13.85 -15.09 44.26
CA GLU A 94 -12.98 -15.84 43.35
C GLU A 94 -12.44 -17.12 44.03
N ILE A 95 -12.65 -18.26 43.39
CA ILE A 95 -12.11 -19.55 43.79
C ILE A 95 -11.04 -20.00 42.80
N GLU A 96 -9.81 -20.20 43.26
CA GLU A 96 -8.72 -20.70 42.40
C GLU A 96 -9.00 -22.17 42.02
N LEU A 97 -9.06 -22.43 40.70
CA LEU A 97 -9.23 -23.79 40.15
C LEU A 97 -7.86 -24.36 39.78
N LYS A 98 -7.49 -25.47 40.40
CA LYS A 98 -6.26 -26.23 40.09
C LYS A 98 -6.62 -27.45 39.23
N THR A 99 -6.47 -27.33 37.90
CA THR A 99 -6.67 -28.46 36.99
C THR A 99 -5.35 -28.85 36.34
N LYS A 100 -5.07 -30.18 36.27
CA LYS A 100 -3.84 -30.70 35.63
C LYS A 100 -3.78 -30.39 34.12
N THR A 101 -4.92 -30.26 33.48
CA THR A 101 -5.06 -29.97 32.05
C THR A 101 -4.83 -28.51 31.70
N PHE A 102 -5.12 -27.58 32.62
CA PHE A 102 -4.96 -26.13 32.37
C PHE A 102 -3.55 -25.73 31.95
N GLY A 103 -2.52 -26.35 32.53
CA GLY A 103 -1.13 -26.03 32.15
C GLY A 103 -0.76 -26.32 30.69
N ARG A 104 -1.33 -27.39 30.10
CA ARG A 104 -1.11 -27.72 28.67
C ARG A 104 -1.86 -26.74 27.74
N ILE A 105 -3.13 -26.48 28.09
CA ILE A 105 -3.98 -25.50 27.35
C ILE A 105 -3.31 -24.14 27.39
N ALA A 106 -2.82 -23.72 28.57
CA ALA A 106 -2.16 -22.47 28.78
C ALA A 106 -0.91 -22.32 27.89
N ALA A 107 -0.03 -23.33 27.84
CA ALA A 107 1.15 -23.32 27.01
C ALA A 107 0.82 -23.21 25.53
N GLN A 108 -0.16 -23.96 25.06
CA GLN A 108 -0.52 -24.00 23.64
C GLN A 108 -1.21 -22.71 23.17
N ALA A 109 -2.17 -22.21 23.97
CA ALA A 109 -2.86 -20.96 23.66
C ALA A 109 -1.93 -19.76 23.74
N ALA A 110 -1.08 -19.65 24.77
CA ALA A 110 -0.08 -18.60 24.89
C ALA A 110 0.89 -18.59 23.70
N LYS A 111 1.40 -19.75 23.29
CA LYS A 111 2.26 -19.88 22.11
C LYS A 111 1.59 -19.33 20.85
N GLN A 112 0.32 -19.67 20.63
CA GLN A 112 -0.43 -19.17 19.44
C GLN A 112 -0.62 -17.67 19.49
N VAL A 113 -0.98 -17.09 20.64
CA VAL A 113 -1.16 -15.65 20.81
C VAL A 113 0.15 -14.92 20.61
N ILE A 114 1.27 -15.43 21.14
CA ILE A 114 2.61 -14.85 20.95
C ILE A 114 2.98 -14.84 19.46
N ILE A 115 2.85 -15.96 18.77
CA ILE A 115 3.15 -16.04 17.32
C ILE A 115 2.27 -15.07 16.54
N GLN A 116 1.00 -14.94 16.90
CA GLN A 116 0.10 -14.00 16.25
C GLN A 116 0.49 -12.54 16.55
N GLY A 117 0.83 -12.22 17.79
CA GLY A 117 1.29 -10.89 18.19
C GLY A 117 2.56 -10.47 17.45
N ILE A 118 3.53 -11.37 17.30
CA ILE A 118 4.75 -11.13 16.51
C ILE A 118 4.39 -10.79 15.07
N ARG A 119 3.54 -11.61 14.43
CA ARG A 119 3.10 -11.37 13.05
C ARG A 119 2.38 -10.03 12.88
N GLU A 120 1.53 -9.67 13.84
CA GLU A 120 0.80 -8.39 13.82
C GLU A 120 1.75 -7.20 13.97
N ALA A 121 2.76 -7.30 14.83
CA ALA A 121 3.77 -6.25 15.00
C ALA A 121 4.67 -6.10 13.77
N GLU A 122 5.15 -7.21 13.20
CA GLU A 122 5.95 -7.21 11.97
C GLU A 122 5.16 -6.59 10.82
N ARG A 123 3.86 -6.90 10.71
CA ARG A 123 2.95 -6.27 9.75
C ARG A 123 2.80 -4.76 10.00
N GLY A 124 2.61 -4.35 11.24
CA GLY A 124 2.49 -2.93 11.61
C GLY A 124 3.74 -2.13 11.29
N ASN A 125 4.92 -2.71 11.52
CA ASN A 125 6.19 -2.09 11.18
C ASN A 125 6.37 -1.98 9.66
N MET A 126 6.02 -3.04 8.92
CA MET A 126 6.04 -3.03 7.47
C MET A 126 5.11 -1.95 6.89
N ILE A 127 3.87 -1.83 7.41
CA ILE A 127 2.94 -0.77 6.98
C ILE A 127 3.60 0.61 7.15
N ARG A 128 4.13 0.91 8.34
CA ARG A 128 4.76 2.21 8.61
C ARG A 128 5.92 2.51 7.67
N GLU A 129 6.81 1.52 7.46
CA GLU A 129 7.94 1.67 6.55
C GLU A 129 7.49 1.98 5.11
N TYR A 130 6.42 1.36 4.64
CA TYR A 130 5.94 1.56 3.27
C TYR A 130 4.94 2.72 3.13
N GLU A 131 4.26 3.16 4.21
CA GLU A 131 3.45 4.39 4.19
C GLU A 131 4.32 5.62 3.88
N GLU A 132 5.56 5.65 4.37
CA GLU A 132 6.54 6.69 4.03
C GLU A 132 7.03 6.61 2.57
N LYS A 133 6.94 5.43 1.95
CA LYS A 133 7.32 5.17 0.55
C LYS A 133 6.13 5.15 -0.41
N LYS A 134 4.95 5.51 0.06
CA LYS A 134 3.78 5.61 -0.81
C LYS A 134 4.02 6.69 -1.87
N GLU A 135 3.63 6.38 -3.12
CA GLU A 135 3.87 7.23 -4.29
C GLU A 135 5.35 7.43 -4.64
N GLU A 136 6.21 6.53 -4.14
CA GLU A 136 7.63 6.46 -4.47
C GLU A 136 7.96 5.23 -5.31
N ILE A 137 9.16 5.26 -5.91
CA ILE A 137 9.72 4.08 -6.58
C ILE A 137 10.68 3.35 -5.66
N VAL A 138 10.64 2.02 -5.76
CA VAL A 138 11.58 1.15 -5.08
C VAL A 138 12.25 0.21 -6.07
N SER A 139 13.51 -0.13 -5.81
CA SER A 139 14.22 -1.15 -6.58
C SER A 139 13.83 -2.53 -6.06
N ALA A 140 13.54 -3.42 -6.97
CA ALA A 140 13.12 -4.79 -6.69
C ALA A 140 13.91 -5.79 -7.52
N VAL A 141 14.05 -7.00 -7.00
CA VAL A 141 14.63 -8.14 -7.72
C VAL A 141 13.52 -9.16 -7.95
N VAL A 142 13.38 -9.67 -9.17
CA VAL A 142 12.45 -10.74 -9.51
C VAL A 142 12.99 -12.05 -8.96
N VAL A 143 12.30 -12.65 -7.97
CA VAL A 143 12.71 -13.93 -7.35
C VAL A 143 11.95 -15.11 -7.90
N ARG A 144 10.75 -14.88 -8.43
CA ARG A 144 9.90 -15.92 -9.04
C ARG A 144 8.93 -15.31 -10.03
N VAL A 145 8.66 -16.01 -11.11
CA VAL A 145 7.55 -15.74 -12.03
C VAL A 145 6.66 -16.97 -12.09
N ASP A 146 5.37 -16.79 -11.84
CA ASP A 146 4.39 -17.88 -11.91
C ASP A 146 4.12 -18.23 -13.38
N PRO A 147 4.33 -19.48 -13.80
CA PRO A 147 4.19 -19.86 -15.22
C PRO A 147 2.75 -19.82 -15.74
N THR A 148 1.77 -19.85 -14.86
CA THR A 148 0.34 -19.88 -15.22
C THR A 148 -0.27 -18.49 -15.23
N THR A 149 -0.03 -17.72 -14.16
CA THR A 149 -0.63 -16.39 -13.98
C THR A 149 0.27 -15.28 -14.50
N HIS A 150 1.55 -15.57 -14.75
CA HIS A 150 2.61 -14.59 -15.07
C HIS A 150 2.78 -13.48 -14.01
N ASN A 151 2.29 -13.70 -12.79
CA ASN A 151 2.57 -12.79 -11.69
C ASN A 151 4.03 -12.95 -11.28
N ALA A 152 4.70 -11.83 -11.02
CA ALA A 152 6.08 -11.82 -10.56
C ALA A 152 6.14 -11.61 -9.04
N THR A 153 6.88 -12.46 -8.34
CA THR A 153 7.24 -12.22 -6.94
C THR A 153 8.53 -11.42 -6.94
N LEU A 154 8.51 -10.30 -6.27
CA LEU A 154 9.59 -9.33 -6.18
C LEU A 154 10.14 -9.29 -4.75
N GLU A 155 11.45 -9.31 -4.60
CA GLU A 155 12.14 -9.02 -3.35
C GLU A 155 12.43 -7.51 -3.28
N ILE A 156 11.91 -6.86 -2.23
CA ILE A 156 12.12 -5.45 -1.93
C ILE A 156 12.65 -5.34 -0.50
N GLY A 157 13.95 -5.12 -0.36
CA GLY A 157 14.63 -5.17 0.93
C GLY A 157 14.59 -6.57 1.53
N LYS A 158 13.82 -6.79 2.60
CA LYS A 158 13.64 -8.09 3.27
C LYS A 158 12.27 -8.72 3.01
N ASN A 159 11.45 -8.09 2.20
CA ASN A 159 10.06 -8.48 2.00
C ASN A 159 9.83 -8.98 0.58
N GLU A 160 9.04 -10.03 0.44
CA GLU A 160 8.55 -10.50 -0.85
C GLU A 160 7.15 -9.92 -1.12
N MET A 161 6.95 -9.40 -2.33
CA MET A 161 5.70 -8.79 -2.78
C MET A 161 5.35 -9.26 -4.17
N VAL A 162 4.07 -9.26 -4.50
CA VAL A 162 3.60 -9.72 -5.81
C VAL A 162 3.30 -8.52 -6.70
N LEU A 163 3.92 -8.50 -7.88
CA LEU A 163 3.56 -7.63 -8.99
C LEU A 163 2.62 -8.43 -9.92
N PHE A 164 1.35 -8.08 -9.89
CA PHE A 164 0.36 -8.76 -10.71
C PHE A 164 0.58 -8.52 -12.21
N ARG A 165 0.18 -9.47 -13.04
CA ARG A 165 0.33 -9.37 -14.50
C ARG A 165 -0.26 -8.09 -15.08
N ASN A 166 -1.40 -7.66 -14.57
CA ASN A 166 -2.10 -6.45 -15.03
C ASN A 166 -1.37 -5.14 -14.64
N ASP A 167 -0.43 -5.21 -13.69
CA ASP A 167 0.38 -4.09 -13.24
C ASP A 167 1.81 -4.10 -13.83
N GLN A 168 2.13 -5.10 -14.66
CA GLN A 168 3.37 -5.16 -15.45
C GLN A 168 3.22 -4.39 -16.75
N ILE A 169 4.33 -3.89 -17.29
CA ILE A 169 4.32 -3.21 -18.60
C ILE A 169 3.88 -4.22 -19.68
N PRO A 170 2.90 -3.88 -20.54
CA PRO A 170 2.50 -4.75 -21.64
C PRO A 170 3.69 -5.13 -22.54
N GLY A 171 3.85 -6.44 -22.76
CA GLY A 171 4.97 -6.98 -23.55
C GLY A 171 6.26 -7.22 -22.76
N GLU A 172 6.36 -6.72 -21.53
CA GLU A 172 7.50 -7.00 -20.65
C GLU A 172 7.53 -8.50 -20.26
N ASN A 173 8.70 -9.12 -20.40
CA ASN A 173 8.92 -10.52 -20.06
C ASN A 173 9.93 -10.61 -18.93
N LEU A 174 9.46 -10.49 -17.69
CA LEU A 174 10.28 -10.51 -16.48
C LEU A 174 10.90 -11.91 -16.28
N GLN A 175 12.19 -11.94 -15.96
CA GLN A 175 12.93 -13.16 -15.66
C GLN A 175 13.44 -13.13 -14.22
N VAL A 176 13.64 -14.31 -13.63
CA VAL A 176 14.26 -14.42 -12.30
C VAL A 176 15.66 -13.83 -12.34
N GLY A 177 15.94 -12.93 -11.40
CA GLY A 177 17.18 -12.17 -11.31
C GLY A 177 17.11 -10.77 -11.89
N ASP A 178 16.06 -10.42 -12.64
CA ASP A 178 15.90 -9.07 -13.17
C ASP A 178 15.79 -8.04 -12.03
N ARG A 179 16.47 -6.91 -12.23
CA ARG A 179 16.36 -5.75 -11.34
C ARG A 179 15.53 -4.68 -12.00
N ILE A 180 14.39 -4.39 -11.39
CA ILE A 180 13.40 -3.45 -11.91
C ILE A 180 13.02 -2.40 -10.87
N LYS A 181 12.53 -1.26 -11.33
CA LYS A 181 11.90 -0.27 -10.46
C LYS A 181 10.39 -0.41 -10.50
N VAL A 182 9.76 -0.38 -9.34
CA VAL A 182 8.31 -0.46 -9.20
C VAL A 182 7.78 0.73 -8.40
N PHE A 183 6.60 1.19 -8.75
CA PHE A 183 5.91 2.28 -8.06
C PHE A 183 4.94 1.72 -7.02
N ILE A 184 4.96 2.27 -5.82
CA ILE A 184 4.03 1.90 -4.75
C ILE A 184 2.78 2.78 -4.89
N THR A 185 1.68 2.20 -5.36
CA THR A 185 0.43 2.95 -5.59
C THR A 185 -0.39 3.11 -4.33
N GLU A 186 -0.58 2.02 -3.59
CA GLU A 186 -1.49 1.96 -2.45
C GLU A 186 -1.02 0.94 -1.42
N ILE A 187 -1.37 1.18 -0.17
CA ILE A 187 -1.19 0.24 0.93
C ILE A 187 -2.57 -0.11 1.47
N LYS A 188 -3.03 -1.33 1.17
CA LYS A 188 -4.33 -1.85 1.63
C LYS A 188 -4.18 -2.54 2.98
N LYS A 189 -5.01 -2.12 3.95
CA LYS A 189 -5.11 -2.79 5.26
C LYS A 189 -6.14 -3.91 5.13
N GLU A 190 -5.69 -5.12 4.82
CA GLU A 190 -6.57 -6.29 4.72
C GLU A 190 -6.53 -7.14 6.00
N THR A 191 -7.58 -7.94 6.23
CA THR A 191 -7.68 -8.82 7.41
C THR A 191 -6.55 -9.86 7.48
N LYS A 192 -5.99 -10.26 6.33
CA LYS A 192 -4.86 -11.21 6.24
C LYS A 192 -3.48 -10.55 6.31
N GLY A 193 -3.43 -9.23 6.41
CA GLY A 193 -2.20 -8.43 6.48
C GLY A 193 -2.19 -7.28 5.47
N PRO A 194 -1.19 -6.36 5.55
CA PRO A 194 -1.07 -5.29 4.58
C PRO A 194 -0.78 -5.87 3.20
N SER A 195 -1.48 -5.37 2.21
CA SER A 195 -1.20 -5.62 0.80
C SER A 195 -0.64 -4.33 0.21
N ILE A 196 0.63 -4.37 -0.20
CA ILE A 196 1.28 -3.25 -0.88
C ILE A 196 1.04 -3.45 -2.36
N VAL A 197 0.36 -2.50 -2.98
CA VAL A 197 0.04 -2.53 -4.40
C VAL A 197 1.19 -1.91 -5.17
N LEU A 198 1.84 -2.73 -5.99
CA LEU A 198 2.94 -2.33 -6.86
C LEU A 198 2.42 -2.16 -8.29
N SER A 199 2.96 -1.18 -9.01
CA SER A 199 2.61 -0.97 -10.41
C SER A 199 3.80 -0.52 -11.24
N ARG A 200 3.91 -1.04 -12.46
CA ARG A 200 4.81 -0.56 -13.50
C ARG A 200 4.07 0.17 -14.62
N ILE A 201 2.73 0.19 -14.57
CA ILE A 201 1.89 0.90 -15.55
C ILE A 201 1.44 2.28 -15.07
N HIS A 202 1.55 2.58 -13.78
CA HIS A 202 1.12 3.86 -13.21
C HIS A 202 1.96 5.03 -13.75
N PRO A 203 1.35 6.20 -14.11
CA PRO A 203 2.10 7.38 -14.57
C PRO A 203 3.13 7.90 -13.55
N GLY A 204 2.87 7.71 -12.26
CA GLY A 204 3.79 8.07 -11.18
C GLY A 204 5.16 7.39 -11.29
N LEU A 205 5.23 6.16 -11.86
CA LEU A 205 6.52 5.53 -12.14
C LEU A 205 7.39 6.42 -13.05
N VAL A 206 6.79 6.96 -14.10
CA VAL A 206 7.52 7.83 -15.05
C VAL A 206 7.97 9.11 -14.36
N ALA A 207 7.10 9.75 -13.56
CA ALA A 207 7.45 10.97 -12.82
C ALA A 207 8.67 10.75 -11.92
N ARG A 208 8.66 9.68 -11.13
CA ARG A 208 9.74 9.36 -10.21
C ARG A 208 11.02 8.92 -10.91
N LEU A 209 10.92 8.27 -12.08
CA LEU A 209 12.11 7.99 -12.92
C LEU A 209 12.76 9.27 -13.42
N PHE A 210 11.96 10.27 -13.83
CA PHE A 210 12.49 11.57 -14.19
C PHE A 210 13.13 12.29 -13.00
N GLU A 211 12.54 12.28 -11.83
CA GLU A 211 13.16 12.86 -10.62
C GLU A 211 14.51 12.20 -10.27
N LEU A 212 14.62 10.88 -10.52
CA LEU A 212 15.87 10.16 -10.27
C LEU A 212 16.98 10.51 -11.27
N GLU A 213 16.62 10.65 -12.55
CA GLU A 213 17.59 10.87 -13.65
C GLU A 213 17.90 12.34 -13.93
N VAL A 214 17.00 13.25 -13.52
CA VAL A 214 17.05 14.69 -13.86
C VAL A 214 17.21 15.51 -12.57
N PRO A 215 18.44 15.92 -12.21
CA PRO A 215 18.68 16.72 -11.01
C PRO A 215 17.83 17.98 -10.93
N GLU A 216 17.62 18.64 -12.09
CA GLU A 216 16.85 19.88 -12.19
C GLU A 216 15.37 19.68 -11.78
N ILE A 217 14.82 18.47 -11.95
CA ILE A 217 13.48 18.12 -11.44
C ILE A 217 13.53 17.89 -9.94
N LYS A 218 14.52 17.15 -9.47
CA LYS A 218 14.71 16.88 -8.04
C LYS A 218 14.90 18.16 -7.22
N ASP A 219 15.60 19.15 -7.81
CA ASP A 219 15.87 20.44 -7.18
C ASP A 219 14.71 21.45 -7.35
N GLY A 220 13.62 21.05 -8.04
CA GLY A 220 12.43 21.88 -8.26
C GLY A 220 12.62 22.99 -9.28
N ILE A 221 13.72 23.01 -10.02
CA ILE A 221 13.99 24.00 -11.10
C ILE A 221 13.11 23.67 -12.30
N VAL A 222 13.01 22.39 -12.67
CA VAL A 222 12.09 21.89 -13.69
C VAL A 222 10.94 21.14 -13.02
N GLU A 223 9.72 21.39 -13.46
CA GLU A 223 8.53 20.76 -12.90
C GLU A 223 7.80 19.96 -13.98
N ILE A 224 7.39 18.74 -13.64
CA ILE A 224 6.47 17.94 -14.46
C ILE A 224 5.04 18.35 -14.10
N LYS A 225 4.37 19.04 -14.99
CA LYS A 225 2.99 19.52 -14.77
C LYS A 225 1.96 18.44 -15.05
N ARG A 226 2.15 17.64 -16.11
CA ARG A 226 1.19 16.60 -16.51
C ARG A 226 1.88 15.43 -17.20
N ILE A 227 1.28 14.25 -17.06
CA ILE A 227 1.70 13.01 -17.72
C ILE A 227 0.49 12.33 -18.30
N ALA A 228 0.57 11.91 -19.56
CA ALA A 228 -0.40 11.03 -20.20
C ALA A 228 0.34 9.80 -20.72
N ARG A 229 -0.03 8.61 -20.22
CA ARG A 229 0.69 7.36 -20.43
C ARG A 229 -0.21 6.27 -21.03
N GLU A 230 0.32 5.59 -22.02
CA GLU A 230 -0.07 4.26 -22.47
C GLU A 230 1.14 3.34 -22.27
N ALA A 231 1.15 2.65 -21.11
CA ALA A 231 2.29 1.86 -20.66
C ALA A 231 2.73 0.83 -21.71
N GLY A 232 4.04 0.69 -21.89
CA GLY A 232 4.65 -0.19 -22.87
C GLY A 232 4.59 0.32 -24.31
N SER A 233 3.98 1.48 -24.56
CA SER A 233 3.86 2.05 -25.89
C SER A 233 4.40 3.49 -25.96
N ARG A 234 3.72 4.45 -25.35
CA ARG A 234 4.09 5.86 -25.44
C ARG A 234 3.62 6.67 -24.24
N THR A 235 4.45 7.59 -23.78
CA THR A 235 4.12 8.57 -22.74
C THR A 235 4.46 9.99 -23.20
N LYS A 236 3.53 10.91 -22.96
CA LYS A 236 3.72 12.35 -23.13
C LYS A 236 3.85 13.01 -21.77
N ILE A 237 4.85 13.89 -21.64
CA ILE A 237 5.21 14.55 -20.38
C ILE A 237 5.30 16.04 -20.64
N ALA A 238 4.48 16.83 -19.96
CA ALA A 238 4.52 18.29 -20.04
C ALA A 238 5.37 18.85 -18.91
N VAL A 239 6.40 19.58 -19.26
CA VAL A 239 7.39 20.15 -18.34
C VAL A 239 7.44 21.67 -18.46
N VAL A 240 7.80 22.33 -17.37
CA VAL A 240 8.05 23.77 -17.30
C VAL A 240 9.30 24.03 -16.47
N SER A 241 10.05 25.07 -16.81
CA SER A 241 11.15 25.55 -15.98
C SER A 241 10.69 26.72 -15.12
N ASN A 242 11.06 26.72 -13.86
CA ASN A 242 10.87 27.82 -12.92
C ASN A 242 12.04 28.84 -13.00
N ASP A 243 13.11 28.54 -13.78
CA ASP A 243 14.22 29.40 -14.06
C ASP A 243 14.33 29.62 -15.59
N GLU A 244 14.19 30.86 -16.03
CA GLU A 244 14.25 31.24 -17.47
C GLU A 244 15.57 30.85 -18.16
N LYS A 245 16.64 30.61 -17.39
CA LYS A 245 17.95 30.21 -17.92
C LYS A 245 18.06 28.72 -18.17
N VAL A 246 17.10 27.92 -17.69
CA VAL A 246 17.13 26.46 -17.79
C VAL A 246 16.11 25.99 -18.81
N ASP A 247 16.59 25.31 -19.85
CA ASP A 247 15.73 24.63 -20.82
C ASP A 247 15.18 23.33 -20.19
N ALA A 248 13.88 23.33 -19.84
CA ALA A 248 13.21 22.21 -19.23
C ALA A 248 13.26 20.95 -20.09
N ILE A 249 13.10 21.06 -21.40
CA ILE A 249 13.11 19.94 -22.33
C ILE A 249 14.54 19.39 -22.46
N GLY A 250 15.50 20.25 -22.66
CA GLY A 250 16.91 19.87 -22.75
C GLY A 250 17.42 19.19 -21.49
N ALA A 251 17.04 19.69 -20.31
CA ALA A 251 17.36 19.08 -19.01
C ALA A 251 16.83 17.65 -18.90
N CYS A 252 15.57 17.41 -19.31
CA CYS A 252 14.96 16.10 -19.29
C CYS A 252 15.55 15.12 -20.32
N ILE A 253 15.96 15.61 -21.48
CA ILE A 253 16.59 14.79 -22.53
C ILE A 253 18.01 14.41 -22.10
N GLY A 254 18.74 15.36 -21.52
CA GLY A 254 20.12 15.20 -21.09
C GLY A 254 21.14 15.14 -22.22
N PRO A 255 22.46 15.15 -21.91
CA PRO A 255 23.53 15.14 -22.92
C PRO A 255 23.38 13.91 -23.85
N LYS A 256 23.32 14.18 -25.17
CA LYS A 256 23.13 13.16 -26.21
C LYS A 256 21.92 12.23 -25.96
N GLY A 257 20.90 12.69 -25.22
CA GLY A 257 19.70 11.93 -24.91
C GLY A 257 19.88 10.87 -23.79
N ALA A 258 20.97 10.91 -23.06
CA ALA A 258 21.32 9.86 -22.08
C ALA A 258 20.23 9.66 -21.01
N ARG A 259 19.74 10.75 -20.41
CA ARG A 259 18.72 10.67 -19.34
C ARG A 259 17.41 10.05 -19.87
N LYS A 260 16.91 10.57 -20.99
CA LYS A 260 15.73 10.02 -21.66
C LYS A 260 15.91 8.55 -22.04
N ASN A 261 17.07 8.15 -22.55
CA ASN A 261 17.34 6.78 -22.95
C ASN A 261 17.39 5.82 -21.75
N ASN A 262 17.96 6.23 -20.62
CA ASN A 262 17.94 5.45 -19.38
C ASN A 262 16.51 5.16 -18.92
N ILE A 263 15.65 6.19 -18.92
CA ILE A 263 14.24 6.03 -18.54
C ILE A 263 13.51 5.13 -19.55
N THR A 264 13.76 5.34 -20.86
CA THR A 264 13.18 4.49 -21.92
C THR A 264 13.58 3.02 -21.74
N ALA A 265 14.83 2.73 -21.38
CA ALA A 265 15.31 1.38 -21.12
C ALA A 265 14.61 0.76 -19.91
N GLU A 266 14.47 1.50 -18.80
CA GLU A 266 13.74 1.03 -17.61
C GLU A 266 12.25 0.74 -17.93
N LEU A 267 11.64 1.49 -18.85
CA LEU A 267 10.26 1.34 -19.28
C LEU A 267 10.06 0.37 -20.46
N PHE A 268 11.02 -0.53 -20.68
CA PHE A 268 10.93 -1.55 -21.72
C PHE A 268 10.76 -1.00 -23.14
N GLY A 269 11.44 0.11 -23.44
CA GLY A 269 11.42 0.73 -24.77
C GLY A 269 10.23 1.67 -25.03
N GLU A 270 9.45 2.03 -24.02
CA GLU A 270 8.32 2.97 -24.12
C GLU A 270 8.79 4.33 -24.67
N LYS A 271 8.12 4.85 -25.70
CA LYS A 271 8.46 6.13 -26.32
C LYS A 271 8.08 7.28 -25.39
N LEU A 272 9.04 8.19 -25.15
CA LEU A 272 8.83 9.37 -24.31
C LEU A 272 8.83 10.64 -25.17
N ASP A 273 7.72 11.37 -25.12
CA ASP A 273 7.60 12.73 -25.72
C ASP A 273 7.61 13.75 -24.59
N ILE A 274 8.66 14.57 -24.55
CA ILE A 274 8.83 15.64 -23.57
C ILE A 274 8.45 16.93 -24.28
N ILE A 275 7.43 17.62 -23.77
CA ILE A 275 6.84 18.80 -24.39
C ILE A 275 6.75 19.96 -23.41
N PRO A 276 6.81 21.22 -23.89
CA PRO A 276 6.63 22.35 -23.01
C PRO A 276 5.21 22.45 -22.51
N TYR A 277 5.04 22.72 -21.22
CA TYR A 277 3.74 23.08 -20.65
C TYR A 277 3.41 24.55 -20.97
N SER A 278 2.15 24.83 -21.26
CA SER A 278 1.64 26.19 -21.37
C SER A 278 0.29 26.32 -20.68
N GLU A 279 0.03 27.46 -20.06
CA GLU A 279 -1.29 27.79 -19.52
C GLU A 279 -2.29 28.17 -20.63
N ASP A 280 -1.74 28.66 -21.77
CA ASP A 280 -2.53 28.88 -22.97
C ASP A 280 -2.88 27.55 -23.63
N ASN A 281 -4.18 27.25 -23.69
CA ASN A 281 -4.67 25.99 -24.21
C ASN A 281 -4.31 25.75 -25.68
N GLU A 282 -4.31 26.74 -26.50
CA GLU A 282 -4.03 26.62 -27.93
C GLU A 282 -2.56 26.25 -28.17
N THR A 283 -1.66 26.93 -27.47
CA THR A 283 -0.22 26.62 -27.47
C THR A 283 0.04 25.22 -26.89
N PHE A 284 -0.64 24.87 -25.80
CA PHE A 284 -0.43 23.58 -25.15
C PHE A 284 -0.93 22.42 -26.00
N ILE A 285 -2.10 22.55 -26.65
CA ILE A 285 -2.62 21.55 -27.58
C ILE A 285 -1.66 21.35 -28.77
N SER A 286 -1.19 22.45 -29.34
CA SER A 286 -0.22 22.40 -30.45
C SER A 286 1.03 21.61 -30.03
N ALA A 287 1.63 21.94 -28.89
CA ALA A 287 2.78 21.23 -28.35
C ALA A 287 2.47 19.74 -28.03
N ALA A 288 1.27 19.44 -27.48
CA ALA A 288 0.87 18.10 -27.13
C ALA A 288 0.71 17.16 -28.32
N LEU A 289 0.44 17.69 -29.52
CA LEU A 289 0.34 16.92 -30.77
C LEU A 289 1.70 16.61 -31.42
N ALA A 290 2.79 17.11 -30.86
CA ALA A 290 4.12 16.72 -31.35
C ALA A 290 4.23 15.17 -31.46
N PRO A 291 4.91 14.62 -32.49
CA PRO A 291 5.78 15.31 -33.44
C PRO A 291 5.07 15.95 -34.67
N ALA A 292 3.73 15.94 -34.75
CA ALA A 292 3.02 16.59 -35.83
C ALA A 292 3.11 18.12 -35.72
N THR A 293 3.23 18.77 -36.87
CA THR A 293 3.14 20.22 -36.97
C THR A 293 1.68 20.66 -37.07
N VAL A 294 1.30 21.65 -36.29
CA VAL A 294 -0.07 22.17 -36.22
C VAL A 294 -0.08 23.57 -36.87
N ASP A 295 -1.01 23.76 -37.80
CA ASP A 295 -1.18 25.03 -38.48
C ASP A 295 -1.97 26.05 -37.64
N SER A 296 -3.08 25.58 -37.03
CA SER A 296 -3.88 26.42 -36.13
C SER A 296 -4.65 25.58 -35.11
N VAL A 297 -4.92 26.21 -33.97
CA VAL A 297 -5.80 25.68 -32.91
C VAL A 297 -6.85 26.75 -32.64
N THR A 298 -8.13 26.36 -32.59
CA THR A 298 -9.22 27.30 -32.39
C THR A 298 -10.24 26.69 -31.39
N LYS A 299 -10.63 27.48 -30.40
CA LYS A 299 -11.68 27.10 -29.47
C LYS A 299 -13.01 27.00 -30.18
N LEU A 300 -13.78 25.91 -29.94
CA LEU A 300 -15.12 25.75 -30.50
C LEU A 300 -16.15 26.52 -29.66
N PRO A 301 -17.11 27.22 -30.32
CA PRO A 301 -18.05 28.09 -29.62
C PRO A 301 -19.00 27.35 -28.65
N ASP A 302 -19.27 26.07 -28.92
CA ASP A 302 -20.26 25.28 -28.17
C ASP A 302 -19.73 24.67 -26.87
N SER A 303 -18.43 24.84 -26.55
CA SER A 303 -17.81 24.22 -25.38
C SER A 303 -16.50 24.86 -24.97
N ASP A 304 -16.39 25.20 -23.69
CA ASP A 304 -15.15 25.74 -23.11
C ASP A 304 -13.97 24.76 -23.12
N ARG A 305 -14.21 23.48 -23.39
CA ARG A 305 -13.20 22.41 -23.35
C ARG A 305 -12.98 21.73 -24.68
N SER A 306 -13.53 22.25 -25.78
CA SER A 306 -13.40 21.65 -27.12
C SER A 306 -12.65 22.58 -28.05
N TYR A 307 -11.67 22.04 -28.74
CA TYR A 307 -10.78 22.77 -29.65
C TYR A 307 -10.73 22.04 -30.99
N ARG A 308 -10.74 22.82 -32.08
CA ARG A 308 -10.44 22.35 -33.42
C ARG A 308 -8.99 22.62 -33.73
N VAL A 309 -8.32 21.61 -34.26
CA VAL A 309 -6.94 21.67 -34.68
C VAL A 309 -6.87 21.41 -36.17
N ILE A 310 -6.22 22.34 -36.88
CA ILE A 310 -5.95 22.21 -38.30
C ILE A 310 -4.50 21.82 -38.50
N VAL A 311 -4.29 20.82 -39.32
CA VAL A 311 -2.96 20.35 -39.71
C VAL A 311 -2.89 20.22 -41.24
N ALA A 312 -1.70 20.31 -41.80
CA ALA A 312 -1.49 20.00 -43.22
C ALA A 312 -1.87 18.53 -43.51
N ASP A 313 -2.31 18.22 -44.72
CA ASP A 313 -2.82 16.89 -45.09
C ASP A 313 -1.79 15.79 -44.86
N ASP A 314 -0.50 16.05 -45.09
CA ASP A 314 0.60 15.13 -44.81
C ASP A 314 0.87 14.91 -43.31
N GLN A 315 0.44 15.85 -42.46
CA GLN A 315 0.59 15.79 -41.00
C GLN A 315 -0.59 15.08 -40.31
N LEU A 316 -1.74 14.91 -40.99
CA LEU A 316 -2.97 14.40 -40.38
C LEU A 316 -2.76 12.99 -39.74
N SER A 317 -2.15 12.09 -40.50
CA SER A 317 -1.86 10.73 -40.00
C SER A 317 -0.92 10.73 -38.80
N LEU A 318 0.03 11.65 -38.74
CA LEU A 318 0.98 11.81 -37.65
C LEU A 318 0.31 12.44 -36.43
N ALA A 319 -0.54 13.46 -36.62
CA ALA A 319 -1.31 14.11 -35.57
C ALA A 319 -2.29 13.14 -34.87
N ILE A 320 -2.96 12.30 -35.65
CA ILE A 320 -3.84 11.25 -35.12
C ILE A 320 -3.01 10.13 -34.49
N GLY A 321 -1.97 9.68 -35.14
CA GLY A 321 -1.13 8.56 -34.76
C GLY A 321 -1.78 7.18 -35.00
N LYS A 322 -1.01 6.11 -34.84
CA LYS A 322 -1.50 4.74 -34.99
C LYS A 322 -2.66 4.51 -34.02
N GLU A 323 -3.80 4.05 -34.55
CA GLU A 323 -5.01 3.79 -33.74
C GLU A 323 -5.49 4.99 -32.90
N GLY A 324 -5.17 6.21 -33.34
CA GLY A 324 -5.52 7.45 -32.62
C GLY A 324 -4.70 7.71 -31.36
N GLN A 325 -3.57 7.04 -31.17
CA GLN A 325 -2.76 7.12 -29.96
C GLN A 325 -2.26 8.53 -29.65
N ASN A 326 -1.72 9.24 -30.67
CA ASN A 326 -1.16 10.56 -30.46
C ASN A 326 -2.25 11.57 -30.04
N ALA A 327 -3.38 11.59 -30.75
CA ALA A 327 -4.54 12.42 -30.42
C ALA A 327 -5.11 12.09 -29.03
N ARG A 328 -5.26 10.80 -28.69
CA ARG A 328 -5.76 10.35 -27.39
C ARG A 328 -4.84 10.74 -26.23
N LEU A 329 -3.52 10.59 -26.38
CA LEU A 329 -2.55 11.03 -25.40
C LEU A 329 -2.52 12.55 -25.25
N ALA A 330 -2.61 13.30 -26.34
CA ALA A 330 -2.68 14.76 -26.30
C ALA A 330 -3.95 15.23 -25.56
N ALA A 331 -5.11 14.62 -25.84
CA ALA A 331 -6.36 14.92 -25.15
C ALA A 331 -6.28 14.60 -23.65
N LYS A 332 -5.69 13.45 -23.26
CA LYS A 332 -5.45 13.10 -21.85
C LYS A 332 -4.51 14.06 -21.16
N LEU A 333 -3.43 14.46 -21.83
CA LEU A 333 -2.41 15.35 -21.28
C LEU A 333 -2.96 16.76 -21.04
N THR A 334 -3.68 17.31 -22.01
CA THR A 334 -4.26 18.65 -21.92
C THR A 334 -5.53 18.66 -21.06
N GLY A 335 -6.26 17.55 -20.98
CA GLY A 335 -7.57 17.44 -20.35
C GLY A 335 -8.67 18.07 -21.22
N LEU A 336 -8.42 18.29 -22.51
CA LEU A 336 -9.30 18.97 -23.46
C LEU A 336 -9.76 18.00 -24.56
N LYS A 337 -10.87 18.34 -25.21
CA LYS A 337 -11.36 17.62 -26.40
C LYS A 337 -10.69 18.25 -27.63
N ILE A 338 -10.09 17.41 -28.46
CA ILE A 338 -9.33 17.83 -29.64
C ILE A 338 -9.97 17.22 -30.87
N ASP A 339 -10.50 18.05 -31.77
CA ASP A 339 -11.04 17.68 -33.09
C ASP A 339 -9.98 18.04 -34.16
N ILE A 340 -9.33 17.03 -34.71
CA ILE A 340 -8.24 17.20 -35.67
C ILE A 340 -8.79 17.12 -37.10
N LYS A 341 -8.57 18.12 -37.90
CA LYS A 341 -8.98 18.22 -39.30
C LYS A 341 -7.78 18.55 -40.21
N SER A 342 -7.83 18.06 -41.44
CA SER A 342 -6.88 18.52 -42.44
C SER A 342 -7.31 19.88 -43.06
N GLY A 343 -6.35 20.66 -43.51
CA GLY A 343 -6.62 21.94 -44.13
C GLY A 343 -7.55 21.86 -45.33
N SER A 344 -7.45 20.78 -46.11
CA SER A 344 -8.33 20.53 -47.26
C SER A 344 -9.78 20.25 -46.88
N SER A 345 -10.06 19.71 -45.69
CA SER A 345 -11.42 19.36 -45.24
C SER A 345 -12.24 20.55 -44.72
N ILE A 346 -11.71 21.76 -44.69
CA ILE A 346 -12.39 23.00 -44.24
C ILE A 346 -12.88 23.84 -45.41
N THR A 347 -12.40 23.55 -46.61
CA THR A 347 -12.77 24.30 -47.83
C THR A 347 -14.05 23.76 -48.47
N GLU A 348 -14.70 22.77 -47.88
CA GLU A 348 -16.06 22.30 -48.20
C GLU A 348 -17.07 22.70 -47.08
#